data_cd55cfb75e4b9b676a5934f3e82fb018
#
_entry.id   cd55cfb75e4b9b676a5934f3e82fb018
#
_cell.length_a   1.000
_cell.length_b   1.000
_cell.length_c   1.000
_cell.angle_alpha   90.00
_cell.angle_beta   90.00
_cell.angle_gamma   90.00
#
_symmetry.space_group_name_H-M   'P 1'
#
loop_
_entity.id
_entity.type
_entity.pdbx_description
1 polymer ?
#
loop_
_entity_poly.entity_id
_entity_poly.type
_entity_poly.pdbx_seq_one_letter_code
_entity_poly.pdbx_strand_id
1 'polypeptide(L)'
;PNVTQPTPVTPTEAQTSAQEKDPSQWSKAEILSYVTSAVNKSKAYKGKLTVGHKESFDVNIDNISVGGSLIKNTANQIISSVAKPTDETLTFVNGKTTTSEGETVPILLPKRQNFALTIDGLASASASKSGSNTVINLKLVQETSSLNNPAPKHNAAACGYMSISDVDLPSIVTVERLDMKYTGSTIQLT
;
A
#
# COMPACT_ATOMS: atom_id res chain seq x y z
N PRO A 1 -39.99 43.92 46.83
CA PRO A 1 -39.92 43.48 45.45
C PRO A 1 -38.99 42.29 45.34
N ASN A 2 -39.59 41.16 45.03
CA ASN A 2 -38.90 39.88 44.93
C ASN A 2 -38.40 39.76 43.48
N VAL A 3 -37.09 39.77 43.27
CA VAL A 3 -36.50 39.58 41.95
C VAL A 3 -36.30 38.09 41.75
N THR A 4 -37.12 37.51 40.91
CA THR A 4 -37.00 36.10 40.50
C THR A 4 -35.87 35.98 39.46
N GLN A 5 -34.81 35.28 39.84
CA GLN A 5 -33.65 34.97 39.00
C GLN A 5 -34.05 33.90 37.95
N PRO A 6 -33.78 34.07 36.67
CA PRO A 6 -34.09 33.06 35.68
C PRO A 6 -33.10 31.86 35.81
N THR A 7 -33.68 30.69 35.82
CA THR A 7 -32.96 29.39 35.83
C THR A 7 -32.19 29.22 34.51
N PRO A 8 -30.90 28.79 34.55
CA PRO A 8 -30.16 28.48 33.35
C PRO A 8 -30.74 27.24 32.67
N VAL A 9 -31.22 27.39 31.44
CA VAL A 9 -31.54 26.26 30.56
C VAL A 9 -30.23 25.65 30.04
N THR A 10 -29.90 24.46 30.50
CA THR A 10 -28.84 23.63 29.93
C THR A 10 -29.24 23.25 28.52
N PRO A 11 -28.44 23.51 27.48
CA PRO A 11 -28.70 23.00 26.16
C PRO A 11 -28.55 21.47 26.18
N THR A 12 -29.64 20.78 25.97
CA THR A 12 -29.59 19.34 25.66
C THR A 12 -28.97 19.20 24.27
N GLU A 13 -27.69 18.91 24.23
CA GLU A 13 -27.04 18.41 23.00
C GLU A 13 -27.74 17.13 22.61
N ALA A 14 -28.57 17.21 21.59
CA ALA A 14 -29.03 16.05 20.86
C ALA A 14 -27.81 15.43 20.17
N GLN A 15 -27.14 14.53 20.85
CA GLN A 15 -26.20 13.60 20.22
C GLN A 15 -27.00 12.73 19.26
N THR A 16 -27.14 13.17 18.02
CA THR A 16 -27.52 12.32 16.92
C THR A 16 -26.36 11.36 16.73
N SER A 17 -26.46 10.18 17.33
CA SER A 17 -25.57 9.07 17.01
C SER A 17 -25.85 8.72 15.54
N ALA A 18 -25.08 9.29 14.63
CA ALA A 18 -25.04 8.81 13.27
C ALA A 18 -24.64 7.34 13.36
N GLN A 19 -25.59 6.46 13.07
CA GLN A 19 -25.38 5.02 13.06
C GLN A 19 -24.26 4.76 12.05
N GLU A 20 -23.10 4.32 12.52
CA GLU A 20 -21.93 4.13 11.70
C GLU A 20 -22.26 3.10 10.61
N LYS A 21 -22.22 3.52 9.36
CA LYS A 21 -22.58 2.71 8.21
C LYS A 21 -21.74 1.43 8.16
N ASP A 22 -22.40 0.29 8.01
CA ASP A 22 -21.72 -1.00 7.90
C ASP A 22 -20.67 -0.95 6.76
N PRO A 23 -19.43 -1.35 7.01
CA PRO A 23 -18.37 -1.35 5.98
C PRO A 23 -18.75 -2.09 4.69
N SER A 24 -19.56 -3.14 4.77
CA SER A 24 -20.02 -3.88 3.58
C SER A 24 -20.88 -3.03 2.61
N GLN A 25 -21.40 -1.91 3.10
CA GLN A 25 -22.21 -0.99 2.32
C GLN A 25 -21.43 0.24 1.84
N TRP A 26 -20.14 0.31 2.10
CA TRP A 26 -19.32 1.42 1.66
C TRP A 26 -19.15 1.41 0.13
N SER A 27 -19.25 2.57 -0.47
CA SER A 27 -18.89 2.80 -1.86
C SER A 27 -17.36 2.73 -2.04
N LYS A 28 -16.90 2.55 -3.27
CA LYS A 28 -15.46 2.63 -3.59
C LYS A 28 -14.80 3.91 -3.07
N ALA A 29 -15.51 5.05 -3.15
CA ALA A 29 -14.99 6.33 -2.70
C ALA A 29 -14.86 6.39 -1.16
N GLU A 30 -15.83 5.85 -0.43
CA GLU A 30 -15.80 5.77 1.03
C GLU A 30 -14.66 4.85 1.49
N ILE A 31 -14.51 3.67 0.86
CA ILE A 31 -13.41 2.73 1.13
C ILE A 31 -12.07 3.41 0.88
N LEU A 32 -11.90 4.06 -0.26
CA LEU A 32 -10.64 4.73 -0.62
C LEU A 32 -10.30 5.86 0.35
N SER A 33 -11.28 6.66 0.74
CA SER A 33 -11.10 7.73 1.73
C SER A 33 -10.67 7.17 3.09
N TYR A 34 -11.32 6.10 3.53
CA TYR A 34 -10.97 5.41 4.78
C TYR A 34 -9.53 4.88 4.75
N VAL A 35 -9.16 4.14 3.70
CA VAL A 35 -7.82 3.57 3.53
C VAL A 35 -6.76 4.66 3.49
N THR A 36 -6.97 5.69 2.67
CA THR A 36 -6.04 6.83 2.57
C THR A 36 -5.80 7.47 3.93
N SER A 37 -6.88 7.71 4.69
CA SER A 37 -6.79 8.27 6.04
C SER A 37 -6.08 7.33 7.00
N ALA A 38 -6.44 6.05 7.03
CA ALA A 38 -5.87 5.07 7.96
C ALA A 38 -4.37 4.86 7.70
N VAL A 39 -3.97 4.63 6.45
CA VAL A 39 -2.57 4.41 6.07
C VAL A 39 -1.72 5.65 6.37
N ASN A 40 -2.17 6.84 5.97
CA ASN A 40 -1.40 8.06 6.19
C ASN A 40 -1.34 8.46 7.67
N LYS A 41 -2.41 8.21 8.45
CA LYS A 41 -2.36 8.36 9.92
C LYS A 41 -1.38 7.38 10.57
N SER A 42 -1.35 6.13 10.12
CA SER A 42 -0.38 5.14 10.60
C SER A 42 1.05 5.57 10.34
N LYS A 43 1.33 6.15 9.15
CA LYS A 43 2.64 6.71 8.82
C LYS A 43 3.04 7.90 9.70
N ALA A 44 2.09 8.71 10.09
CA ALA A 44 2.31 9.85 10.97
C ALA A 44 2.35 9.49 12.46
N TYR A 45 1.99 8.26 12.83
CA TYR A 45 1.90 7.84 14.22
C TYR A 45 3.28 7.82 14.90
N LYS A 46 3.36 8.45 16.08
CA LYS A 46 4.62 8.61 16.83
C LYS A 46 4.80 7.58 17.95
N GLY A 47 3.81 6.72 18.20
CA GLY A 47 3.90 5.64 19.16
C GLY A 47 4.51 4.36 18.56
N LYS A 48 4.33 3.27 19.29
CA LYS A 48 4.68 1.91 18.85
C LYS A 48 3.51 1.31 18.07
N LEU A 49 3.78 0.87 16.84
CA LEU A 49 2.82 0.20 15.96
C LEU A 49 3.40 -1.15 15.54
N THR A 50 2.63 -2.21 15.66
CA THR A 50 2.98 -3.54 15.15
C THR A 50 2.13 -3.85 13.93
N VAL A 51 2.77 -4.30 12.85
CA VAL A 51 2.12 -4.54 11.57
C VAL A 51 2.55 -5.90 11.03
N GLY A 52 1.59 -6.75 10.72
CA GLY A 52 1.81 -7.94 9.90
C GLY A 52 1.92 -7.53 8.44
N HIS A 53 2.96 -7.97 7.77
CA HIS A 53 3.22 -7.68 6.36
C HIS A 53 3.42 -8.99 5.59
N LYS A 54 2.54 -9.22 4.61
CA LYS A 54 2.67 -10.30 3.64
C LYS A 54 2.70 -9.71 2.25
N GLU A 55 3.74 -10.06 1.51
CA GLU A 55 3.91 -9.61 0.13
C GLU A 55 4.36 -10.79 -0.73
N SER A 56 3.78 -10.92 -1.91
CA SER A 56 4.21 -11.88 -2.92
C SER A 56 4.15 -11.25 -4.29
N PHE A 57 5.13 -11.58 -5.11
CA PHE A 57 5.21 -11.15 -6.50
C PHE A 57 5.17 -12.38 -7.40
N ASP A 58 4.35 -12.29 -8.43
CA ASP A 58 4.41 -13.22 -9.56
C ASP A 58 5.08 -12.48 -10.73
N VAL A 59 6.33 -12.82 -10.99
CA VAL A 59 7.16 -12.16 -12.00
C VAL A 59 7.35 -13.12 -13.17
N ASN A 60 6.83 -12.75 -14.32
CA ASN A 60 7.07 -13.45 -15.58
C ASN A 60 7.90 -12.56 -16.51
N ILE A 61 9.01 -13.08 -17.01
CA ILE A 61 9.86 -12.38 -17.96
C ILE A 61 9.72 -13.05 -19.33
N ASP A 62 8.92 -12.46 -20.21
CA ASP A 62 8.59 -13.01 -21.51
C ASP A 62 9.72 -12.81 -22.54
N ASN A 63 10.49 -11.72 -22.44
CA ASN A 63 11.57 -11.41 -23.37
C ASN A 63 12.74 -10.68 -22.71
N ILE A 64 13.91 -11.29 -22.73
CA ILE A 64 15.17 -10.61 -22.50
C ILE A 64 15.95 -10.64 -23.82
N SER A 65 16.08 -9.47 -24.43
CA SER A 65 16.84 -9.29 -25.66
C SER A 65 18.29 -8.94 -25.36
N VAL A 66 19.10 -9.95 -25.02
CA VAL A 66 20.57 -9.83 -24.95
C VAL A 66 21.21 -11.20 -25.23
N GLY A 67 22.34 -11.24 -25.94
CA GLY A 67 22.92 -12.44 -26.49
C GLY A 67 23.44 -13.50 -25.51
N GLY A 68 22.88 -14.72 -25.56
CA GLY A 68 23.50 -15.94 -25.05
C GLY A 68 22.96 -16.49 -23.72
N SER A 69 23.42 -17.69 -23.35
CA SER A 69 22.97 -18.46 -22.19
C SER A 69 23.25 -17.81 -20.81
N LEU A 70 24.16 -16.86 -20.76
CA LEU A 70 24.50 -16.11 -19.54
C LEU A 70 23.31 -15.32 -19.01
N ILE A 71 22.40 -14.93 -19.87
CA ILE A 71 21.25 -14.07 -19.55
C ILE A 71 20.09 -14.82 -18.93
N LYS A 72 19.85 -16.06 -19.33
CA LYS A 72 18.83 -16.88 -18.66
C LYS A 72 19.15 -17.06 -17.17
N ASN A 73 20.39 -17.28 -16.84
CA ASN A 73 20.82 -17.44 -15.45
C ASN A 73 20.69 -16.11 -14.66
N THR A 74 21.07 -15.00 -15.27
CA THR A 74 20.94 -13.67 -14.68
C THR A 74 19.46 -13.27 -14.52
N ALA A 75 18.61 -13.55 -15.51
CA ALA A 75 17.18 -13.33 -15.39
C ALA A 75 16.54 -14.12 -14.24
N ASN A 76 16.89 -15.41 -14.12
CA ASN A 76 16.40 -16.25 -13.03
C ASN A 76 16.92 -15.77 -11.67
N GLN A 77 18.14 -15.26 -11.58
CA GLN A 77 18.67 -14.65 -10.35
C GLN A 77 17.92 -13.36 -9.99
N ILE A 78 17.62 -12.51 -10.97
CA ILE A 78 16.82 -11.31 -10.78
C ILE A 78 15.43 -11.68 -10.28
N ILE A 79 14.74 -12.60 -10.95
CA ILE A 79 13.42 -13.09 -10.55
C ILE A 79 13.48 -13.62 -9.12
N SER A 80 14.42 -14.48 -8.80
CA SER A 80 14.54 -15.11 -7.48
C SER A 80 14.91 -14.11 -6.37
N SER A 81 15.59 -13.02 -6.69
CA SER A 81 15.91 -11.97 -5.70
C SER A 81 14.74 -11.03 -5.42
N VAL A 82 13.92 -10.74 -6.43
CA VAL A 82 12.81 -9.79 -6.34
C VAL A 82 11.49 -10.47 -5.96
N ALA A 83 11.30 -11.73 -6.38
CA ALA A 83 10.06 -12.48 -6.17
C ALA A 83 10.00 -13.27 -4.86
N LYS A 84 10.88 -13.01 -3.91
CA LYS A 84 10.81 -13.67 -2.60
C LYS A 84 9.55 -13.22 -1.86
N PRO A 85 8.65 -14.17 -1.53
CA PRO A 85 7.51 -13.83 -0.70
C PRO A 85 8.00 -13.39 0.69
N THR A 86 7.41 -12.34 1.20
CA THR A 86 7.67 -11.82 2.54
C THR A 86 6.48 -12.15 3.44
N ASP A 87 6.75 -12.67 4.62
CA ASP A 87 5.78 -12.90 5.69
C ASP A 87 6.46 -12.54 7.01
N GLU A 88 6.23 -11.33 7.47
CA GLU A 88 6.93 -10.78 8.62
C GLU A 88 6.03 -9.96 9.52
N THR A 89 6.43 -9.79 10.77
CA THR A 89 5.81 -8.84 11.70
C THR A 89 6.80 -7.73 12.00
N LEU A 90 6.45 -6.52 11.59
CA LEU A 90 7.27 -5.33 11.76
C LEU A 90 6.80 -4.51 12.96
N THR A 91 7.74 -4.03 13.75
CA THR A 91 7.46 -3.09 14.83
C THR A 91 8.04 -1.72 14.47
N PHE A 92 7.16 -0.75 14.35
CA PHE A 92 7.52 0.64 14.09
C PHE A 92 7.51 1.45 15.37
N VAL A 93 8.51 2.30 15.54
CA VAL A 93 8.60 3.28 16.61
C VAL A 93 8.84 4.64 15.97
N ASN A 94 8.01 5.61 16.28
CA ASN A 94 8.08 6.94 15.65
C ASN A 94 8.03 6.88 14.11
N GLY A 95 7.24 5.96 13.56
CA GLY A 95 7.08 5.80 12.11
C GLY A 95 8.24 5.14 11.39
N LYS A 96 9.18 4.51 12.10
CA LYS A 96 10.34 3.84 11.52
C LYS A 96 10.51 2.44 12.10
N THR A 97 10.98 1.52 11.30
CA THR A 97 11.40 0.18 11.74
C THR A 97 12.79 -0.12 11.20
N THR A 98 13.46 -1.06 11.84
CA THR A 98 14.73 -1.61 11.35
C THR A 98 14.47 -2.99 10.77
N THR A 99 14.91 -3.22 9.56
CA THR A 99 14.82 -4.53 8.89
C THR A 99 15.81 -5.51 9.51
N SER A 100 15.66 -6.80 9.19
CA SER A 100 16.63 -7.85 9.57
C SER A 100 18.05 -7.57 9.05
N GLU A 101 18.17 -6.78 7.99
CA GLU A 101 19.45 -6.38 7.38
C GLU A 101 20.03 -5.11 8.01
N GLY A 102 19.37 -4.55 9.04
CA GLY A 102 19.81 -3.36 9.77
C GLY A 102 19.42 -2.04 9.13
N GLU A 103 18.68 -2.05 8.03
CA GLU A 103 18.19 -0.83 7.39
C GLU A 103 17.00 -0.24 8.15
N THR A 104 16.99 1.08 8.32
CA THR A 104 15.86 1.80 8.88
C THR A 104 14.93 2.23 7.76
N VAL A 105 13.74 1.64 7.71
CA VAL A 105 12.73 1.93 6.68
C VAL A 105 11.52 2.65 7.26
N PRO A 106 10.87 3.54 6.50
CA PRO A 106 9.62 4.16 6.91
C PRO A 106 8.46 3.15 6.82
N ILE A 107 7.41 3.43 7.54
CA ILE A 107 6.20 2.61 7.55
C ILE A 107 5.62 2.45 6.12
N LEU A 108 5.39 1.21 5.81
CA LEU A 108 4.44 0.59 4.89
C LEU A 108 3.84 1.42 3.74
N LEU A 109 3.50 0.67 2.76
CA LEU A 109 2.86 0.94 1.48
C LEU A 109 2.32 2.37 1.26
N PRO A 110 2.78 3.03 0.23
CA PRO A 110 4.04 2.80 -0.50
C PRO A 110 5.24 3.29 0.33
N LYS A 111 6.35 2.58 0.26
CA LYS A 111 7.51 2.84 1.14
C LYS A 111 8.08 4.27 1.02
N ARG A 112 8.00 4.87 -0.17
CA ARG A 112 8.70 6.13 -0.51
C ARG A 112 7.83 7.38 -0.45
N GLN A 113 6.50 7.26 -0.31
CA GLN A 113 5.56 8.39 -0.34
C GLN A 113 4.31 8.10 0.48
N ASN A 114 3.43 9.08 0.63
CA ASN A 114 2.12 8.86 1.20
C ASN A 114 1.24 8.03 0.26
N PHE A 115 0.30 7.29 0.84
CA PHE A 115 -0.74 6.62 0.08
C PHE A 115 -1.60 7.67 -0.63
N ALA A 116 -1.66 7.60 -1.94
CA ALA A 116 -2.28 8.60 -2.80
C ALA A 116 -3.05 7.97 -3.97
N LEU A 117 -3.56 6.75 -3.79
CA LEU A 117 -4.37 6.08 -4.81
C LEU A 117 -5.64 6.88 -5.09
N THR A 118 -5.98 6.99 -6.35
CA THR A 118 -7.20 7.68 -6.82
C THR A 118 -8.25 6.67 -7.29
N ILE A 119 -9.51 7.12 -7.39
CA ILE A 119 -10.64 6.22 -7.71
C ILE A 119 -10.50 5.53 -9.06
N ASP A 120 -9.88 6.19 -10.03
CA ASP A 120 -9.58 5.67 -11.37
C ASP A 120 -8.51 4.56 -11.34
N GLY A 121 -7.71 4.47 -10.29
CA GLY A 121 -6.77 3.38 -10.05
C GLY A 121 -7.38 2.12 -9.47
N LEU A 122 -8.67 2.14 -9.08
CA LEU A 122 -9.36 1.00 -8.48
C LEU A 122 -10.22 0.25 -9.50
N ALA A 123 -9.83 -0.97 -9.85
CA ALA A 123 -10.69 -1.91 -10.56
C ALA A 123 -11.87 -2.34 -9.66
N SER A 124 -11.58 -2.73 -8.42
CA SER A 124 -12.60 -3.03 -7.41
C SER A 124 -12.14 -2.69 -6.00
N ALA A 125 -13.09 -2.46 -5.10
CA ALA A 125 -12.87 -2.32 -3.67
C ALA A 125 -14.04 -2.93 -2.93
N SER A 126 -13.76 -3.58 -1.80
CA SER A 126 -14.78 -4.08 -0.86
C SER A 126 -14.29 -3.92 0.58
N ALA A 127 -15.23 -3.78 1.49
CA ALA A 127 -14.98 -3.75 2.92
C ALA A 127 -15.97 -4.67 3.63
N SER A 128 -15.56 -5.24 4.76
CA SER A 128 -16.42 -6.11 5.59
C SER A 128 -15.97 -6.06 7.04
N LYS A 129 -16.84 -6.48 7.95
CA LYS A 129 -16.48 -6.72 9.36
C LYS A 129 -15.96 -8.16 9.53
N SER A 130 -14.92 -8.30 10.37
CA SER A 130 -14.41 -9.58 10.85
C SER A 130 -14.12 -9.43 12.34
N GLY A 131 -15.08 -9.81 13.18
CA GLY A 131 -15.06 -9.49 14.61
C GLY A 131 -15.04 -7.98 14.84
N SER A 132 -14.07 -7.49 15.60
CA SER A 132 -13.87 -6.06 15.84
C SER A 132 -13.15 -5.33 14.69
N ASN A 133 -12.58 -6.06 13.75
CA ASN A 133 -11.77 -5.50 12.68
C ASN A 133 -12.60 -5.17 11.44
N THR A 134 -12.12 -4.23 10.66
CA THR A 134 -12.60 -3.96 9.30
C THR A 134 -11.60 -4.50 8.31
N VAL A 135 -12.02 -5.46 7.49
CA VAL A 135 -11.20 -6.03 6.41
C VAL A 135 -11.53 -5.33 5.12
N ILE A 136 -10.52 -4.84 4.44
CA ILE A 136 -10.63 -4.12 3.17
C ILE A 136 -9.82 -4.83 2.11
N ASN A 137 -10.44 -5.05 0.94
CA ASN A 137 -9.77 -5.59 -0.22
C ASN A 137 -9.83 -4.56 -1.35
N LEU A 138 -8.68 -4.21 -1.88
CA LEU A 138 -8.53 -3.34 -3.05
C LEU A 138 -7.92 -4.15 -4.19
N LYS A 139 -8.43 -3.96 -5.39
CA LYS A 139 -7.81 -4.44 -6.62
C LYS A 139 -7.52 -3.24 -7.51
N LEU A 140 -6.26 -3.09 -7.89
CA LEU A 140 -5.82 -2.01 -8.77
C LEU A 140 -6.14 -2.32 -10.23
N VAL A 141 -6.21 -1.29 -11.04
CA VAL A 141 -6.27 -1.44 -12.50
C VAL A 141 -4.96 -2.00 -13.05
N GLN A 142 -5.01 -2.54 -14.24
CA GLN A 142 -3.79 -2.95 -14.93
C GLN A 142 -3.03 -1.73 -15.43
N GLU A 143 -1.71 -1.79 -15.32
CA GLU A 143 -0.79 -0.75 -15.79
C GLU A 143 0.41 -1.38 -16.49
N THR A 144 1.07 -0.58 -17.29
CA THR A 144 2.35 -0.94 -17.90
C THR A 144 3.40 0.09 -17.52
N SER A 145 4.63 -0.35 -17.41
CA SER A 145 5.78 0.53 -17.25
C SER A 145 6.94 0.04 -18.12
N SER A 146 7.93 0.89 -18.30
CA SER A 146 9.10 0.56 -19.12
C SER A 146 10.36 1.09 -18.45
N LEU A 147 11.53 0.74 -19.00
CA LEU A 147 12.81 1.23 -18.50
C LEU A 147 12.87 2.77 -18.42
N ASN A 148 12.27 3.45 -19.40
CA ASN A 148 12.26 4.93 -19.48
C ASN A 148 11.13 5.57 -18.66
N ASN A 149 10.11 4.79 -18.29
CA ASN A 149 8.99 5.25 -17.46
C ASN A 149 8.65 4.14 -16.42
N PRO A 150 9.49 3.99 -15.40
CA PRO A 150 9.41 2.86 -14.48
C PRO A 150 8.24 2.93 -13.50
N ALA A 151 7.70 4.12 -13.23
CA ALA A 151 6.68 4.33 -12.20
C ALA A 151 5.26 4.21 -12.77
N PRO A 152 4.56 3.08 -12.59
CA PRO A 152 3.14 2.97 -12.90
C PRO A 152 2.35 3.84 -11.92
N LYS A 153 1.45 4.69 -12.43
CA LYS A 153 0.77 5.75 -11.69
C LYS A 153 0.09 5.24 -10.41
N HIS A 154 -0.73 4.22 -10.55
CA HIS A 154 -1.58 3.75 -9.44
C HIS A 154 -0.87 2.76 -8.52
N ASN A 155 -0.06 1.86 -9.08
CA ASN A 155 0.75 0.97 -8.26
C ASN A 155 1.77 1.75 -7.42
N ALA A 156 2.46 2.73 -8.00
CA ALA A 156 3.37 3.60 -7.27
C ALA A 156 2.68 4.38 -6.14
N ALA A 157 1.42 4.79 -6.35
CA ALA A 157 0.65 5.54 -5.36
C ALA A 157 0.10 4.68 -4.20
N ALA A 158 0.01 3.37 -4.36
CA ALA A 158 -0.65 2.47 -3.41
C ALA A 158 0.28 1.45 -2.75
N CYS A 159 1.10 0.75 -3.51
CA CYS A 159 1.95 -0.34 -2.99
C CYS A 159 3.43 -0.16 -3.33
N GLY A 160 3.75 0.54 -4.37
CA GLY A 160 5.09 0.68 -4.89
C GLY A 160 5.23 0.05 -6.27
N TYR A 161 6.43 0.06 -6.77
CA TYR A 161 6.78 -0.53 -8.06
C TYR A 161 8.25 -0.96 -8.04
N MET A 162 8.58 -1.86 -8.94
CA MET A 162 9.95 -2.29 -9.16
C MET A 162 10.61 -1.38 -10.21
N SER A 163 11.81 -0.90 -9.90
CA SER A 163 12.68 -0.23 -10.86
C SER A 163 13.90 -1.12 -11.14
N ILE A 164 14.46 -1.00 -12.33
CA ILE A 164 15.71 -1.71 -12.66
C ILE A 164 16.86 -1.30 -11.73
N SER A 165 16.81 -0.08 -11.19
CA SER A 165 17.78 0.39 -10.19
C SER A 165 17.66 -0.29 -8.83
N ASP A 166 16.55 -0.97 -8.57
CA ASP A 166 16.34 -1.73 -7.33
C ASP A 166 16.89 -3.17 -7.45
N VAL A 167 17.39 -3.53 -8.65
CA VAL A 167 17.95 -4.86 -8.94
C VAL A 167 19.48 -4.75 -8.99
N ASP A 168 20.15 -5.56 -8.19
CA ASP A 168 21.60 -5.66 -8.21
C ASP A 168 22.04 -6.48 -9.44
N LEU A 169 22.36 -5.77 -10.51
CA LEU A 169 22.83 -6.36 -11.75
C LEU A 169 24.35 -6.37 -11.79
N PRO A 170 24.99 -7.47 -12.28
CA PRO A 170 26.41 -7.45 -12.57
C PRO A 170 26.76 -6.29 -13.51
N SER A 171 27.86 -5.61 -13.26
CA SER A 171 28.31 -4.42 -14.00
C SER A 171 28.51 -4.61 -15.50
N ILE A 172 28.58 -5.88 -15.94
CA ILE A 172 28.70 -6.28 -17.35
C ILE A 172 27.34 -6.40 -18.05
N VAL A 173 26.22 -6.29 -17.30
CA VAL A 173 24.88 -6.43 -17.84
C VAL A 173 24.30 -5.05 -18.10
N THR A 174 23.96 -4.78 -19.36
CA THR A 174 23.21 -3.59 -19.76
C THR A 174 21.80 -4.02 -20.15
N VAL A 175 20.79 -3.42 -19.53
CA VAL A 175 19.39 -3.63 -19.91
C VAL A 175 19.01 -2.53 -20.90
N GLU A 176 18.78 -2.90 -22.15
CA GLU A 176 18.41 -1.95 -23.21
C GLU A 176 16.89 -1.71 -23.23
N ARG A 177 16.10 -2.73 -22.89
CA ARG A 177 14.65 -2.68 -22.87
C ARG A 177 14.10 -3.49 -21.72
N LEU A 178 13.14 -2.90 -21.02
CA LEU A 178 12.36 -3.55 -20.00
C LEU A 178 10.92 -3.06 -20.10
N ASP A 179 10.00 -3.98 -20.38
CA ASP A 179 8.56 -3.71 -20.36
C ASP A 179 7.96 -4.52 -19.21
N MET A 180 7.27 -3.85 -18.31
CA MET A 180 6.63 -4.47 -17.15
C MET A 180 5.11 -4.29 -17.24
N LYS A 181 4.37 -5.35 -16.95
CA LYS A 181 2.92 -5.33 -16.88
C LYS A 181 2.48 -5.65 -15.47
N TYR A 182 1.79 -4.71 -14.86
CA TYR A 182 1.12 -4.90 -13.57
C TYR A 182 -0.30 -5.38 -13.85
N THR A 183 -0.58 -6.65 -13.56
CA THR A 183 -1.83 -7.31 -13.93
C THR A 183 -3.00 -7.03 -12.98
N GLY A 184 -2.84 -6.05 -12.10
CA GLY A 184 -3.82 -5.63 -11.10
C GLY A 184 -3.45 -6.13 -9.72
N SER A 185 -2.56 -5.40 -9.05
CA SER A 185 -2.15 -5.67 -7.67
C SER A 185 -3.35 -5.74 -6.73
N THR A 186 -3.31 -6.67 -5.77
CA THR A 186 -4.33 -6.80 -4.74
C THR A 186 -3.74 -6.37 -3.40
N ILE A 187 -4.47 -5.54 -2.65
CA ILE A 187 -4.09 -5.08 -1.32
C ILE A 187 -5.20 -5.50 -0.35
N GLN A 188 -4.86 -6.22 0.70
CA GLN A 188 -5.75 -6.49 1.81
C GLN A 188 -5.24 -5.76 3.06
N LEU A 189 -6.14 -5.05 3.73
CA LEU A 189 -5.89 -4.36 4.99
C LEU A 189 -6.85 -4.91 6.05
N THR A 190 -6.37 -5.04 7.29
CA THR A 190 -7.16 -5.51 8.43
C THR A 190 -6.86 -4.66 9.66
#